data_22bd2eeb9daf696dd8dffcf1e9655ebf
#
_entry.id   22bd2eeb9daf696dd8dffcf1e9655ebf
#
_cell.length_a   1.000
_cell.length_b   1.000
_cell.length_c   1.000
_cell.angle_alpha   90.00
_cell.angle_beta   90.00
_cell.angle_gamma   90.00
#
_symmetry.space_group_name_H-M   'P 1'
#
loop_
_entity.id
_entity.type
_entity.pdbx_description
1 polymer ?
#
loop_
_entity_poly.entity_id
_entity_poly.type
_entity_poly.pdbx_seq_one_letter_code
_entity_poly.pdbx_strand_id
1 'polypeptide(L)'
;MNFTPTERERYSRQIQLPGFGEEGQKRLKDSTAVVTGVGGLGGTVALYLAAAGVGKIILVRGGDLRLDDLNRQILMTNSWVGQPRVYKAKETLLNLNPEIEVEAVSEFVTAENIDALVQQADIAFDCAFDFKERNLLNQACVRWGVPMVEAAMSGMDAYLTSIIPGETPCLSCIFPETPQWDRWGFGVLGAVSGSLACLAALEGIKLLTGLGEPLTGQLLTMDLGTATFAKRRPYHDPNCPVCGDFTKQRLSSYIRRQEAEGRSQESGVRSQK
;
A
#
# COMPACT_ATOMS: atom_id res chain seq x y z
N MET A 1 -18.58 13.19 -6.48
CA MET A 1 -19.79 12.74 -5.72
C MET A 1 -19.92 13.60 -4.48
N ASN A 2 -21.14 13.89 -4.04
CA ASN A 2 -21.35 14.62 -2.80
C ASN A 2 -21.42 13.63 -1.63
N PHE A 3 -20.91 14.03 -0.45
CA PHE A 3 -21.05 13.25 0.77
C PHE A 3 -22.50 13.23 1.26
N THR A 4 -22.95 12.06 1.72
CA THR A 4 -24.19 11.95 2.47
C THR A 4 -24.07 12.65 3.84
N PRO A 5 -25.18 12.99 4.51
CA PRO A 5 -25.13 13.51 5.88
C PRO A 5 -24.41 12.55 6.84
N THR A 6 -24.62 11.24 6.71
CA THR A 6 -23.97 10.20 7.51
C THR A 6 -22.45 10.18 7.28
N GLU A 7 -22.00 10.28 6.04
CA GLU A 7 -20.57 10.35 5.71
C GLU A 7 -19.94 11.63 6.29
N ARG A 8 -20.60 12.79 6.18
CA ARG A 8 -20.11 14.04 6.76
C ARG A 8 -19.96 13.96 8.28
N GLU A 9 -20.88 13.32 8.97
CA GLU A 9 -20.79 13.07 10.40
C GLU A 9 -19.64 12.11 10.71
N ARG A 10 -19.56 10.95 10.03
CA ARG A 10 -18.54 9.92 10.19
C ARG A 10 -17.14 10.47 10.06
N TYR A 11 -16.89 11.25 9.02
CA TYR A 11 -15.56 11.75 8.68
C TYR A 11 -15.29 13.17 9.20
N SER A 12 -16.19 13.76 9.98
CA SER A 12 -16.11 15.16 10.43
C SER A 12 -14.78 15.51 11.10
N ARG A 13 -14.21 14.57 11.89
CA ARG A 13 -12.96 14.80 12.62
C ARG A 13 -11.74 14.86 11.70
N GLN A 14 -11.69 14.04 10.67
CA GLN A 14 -10.57 14.05 9.73
C GLN A 14 -10.72 15.16 8.67
N ILE A 15 -11.94 15.53 8.28
CA ILE A 15 -12.20 16.67 7.41
C ILE A 15 -11.70 18.00 8.05
N GLN A 16 -11.69 18.10 9.37
CA GLN A 16 -11.19 19.28 10.09
C GLN A 16 -9.66 19.38 10.11
N LEU A 17 -8.92 18.35 9.68
CA LEU A 17 -7.46 18.44 9.64
C LEU A 17 -7.00 19.49 8.61
N PRO A 18 -6.11 20.42 9.00
CA PRO A 18 -5.51 21.36 8.05
C PRO A 18 -4.81 20.61 6.89
N GLY A 19 -5.10 21.03 5.67
CA GLY A 19 -4.53 20.41 4.45
C GLY A 19 -5.24 19.14 3.97
N PHE A 20 -6.17 18.57 4.74
CA PHE A 20 -6.99 17.45 4.34
C PHE A 20 -8.34 17.89 3.75
N GLY A 21 -9.21 18.45 4.57
CA GLY A 21 -10.51 19.00 4.16
C GLY A 21 -11.46 17.99 3.50
N GLU A 22 -12.51 18.51 2.88
CA GLU A 22 -13.44 17.69 2.07
C GLU A 22 -12.78 17.11 0.81
N GLU A 23 -11.79 17.81 0.25
CA GLU A 23 -11.08 17.34 -0.94
C GLU A 23 -10.25 16.07 -0.64
N GLY A 24 -9.54 16.04 0.50
CA GLY A 24 -8.83 14.84 0.94
C GLY A 24 -9.78 13.67 1.20
N GLN A 25 -10.92 13.93 1.84
CA GLN A 25 -11.95 12.91 2.06
C GLN A 25 -12.54 12.38 0.74
N LYS A 26 -12.77 13.28 -0.22
CA LYS A 26 -13.25 12.90 -1.55
C LYS A 26 -12.26 12.00 -2.28
N ARG A 27 -10.97 12.33 -2.22
CA ARG A 27 -9.91 11.48 -2.81
C ARG A 27 -9.89 10.08 -2.19
N LEU A 28 -10.04 9.95 -0.87
CA LEU A 28 -10.18 8.64 -0.24
C LEU A 28 -11.41 7.89 -0.73
N LYS A 29 -12.56 8.54 -0.77
CA LYS A 29 -13.82 7.95 -1.22
C LYS A 29 -13.78 7.47 -2.66
N ASP A 30 -13.07 8.17 -3.53
CA ASP A 30 -12.94 7.84 -4.94
C ASP A 30 -11.81 6.80 -5.21
N SER A 31 -11.05 6.41 -4.18
CA SER A 31 -9.88 5.52 -4.31
C SER A 31 -10.22 4.06 -4.07
N THR A 32 -9.48 3.20 -4.78
CA THR A 32 -9.45 1.75 -4.60
C THR A 32 -8.08 1.32 -4.05
N ALA A 33 -8.07 0.57 -2.94
CA ALA A 33 -6.86 0.01 -2.36
C ALA A 33 -6.86 -1.52 -2.44
N VAL A 34 -5.77 -2.13 -2.90
CA VAL A 34 -5.53 -3.56 -2.78
C VAL A 34 -4.63 -3.86 -1.59
N VAL A 35 -5.02 -4.81 -0.74
CA VAL A 35 -4.26 -5.22 0.45
C VAL A 35 -3.96 -6.71 0.35
N THR A 36 -2.69 -7.06 0.15
CA THR A 36 -2.24 -8.45 0.07
C THR A 36 -1.93 -8.99 1.46
N GLY A 37 -2.84 -9.80 1.98
CA GLY A 37 -2.79 -10.34 3.33
C GLY A 37 -3.75 -9.64 4.29
N VAL A 38 -4.44 -10.43 5.11
CA VAL A 38 -5.38 -9.95 6.15
C VAL A 38 -4.94 -10.40 7.55
N GLY A 39 -3.63 -10.60 7.73
CA GLY A 39 -3.00 -10.94 9.00
C GLY A 39 -2.92 -9.76 9.96
N GLY A 40 -1.96 -9.83 10.90
CA GLY A 40 -1.75 -8.76 11.89
C GLY A 40 -1.39 -7.41 11.27
N LEU A 41 -0.64 -7.42 10.17
CA LEU A 41 -0.29 -6.22 9.40
C LEU A 41 -1.46 -5.78 8.52
N GLY A 42 -1.81 -6.57 7.50
CA GLY A 42 -2.78 -6.17 6.48
C GLY A 42 -4.21 -6.03 7.02
N GLY A 43 -4.61 -6.82 8.03
CA GLY A 43 -5.90 -6.63 8.69
C GLY A 43 -6.01 -5.27 9.38
N THR A 44 -4.95 -4.82 10.06
CA THR A 44 -4.93 -3.51 10.72
C THR A 44 -4.81 -2.36 9.70
N VAL A 45 -4.04 -2.54 8.60
CA VAL A 45 -4.03 -1.58 7.47
C VAL A 45 -5.45 -1.41 6.94
N ALA A 46 -6.13 -2.51 6.57
CA ALA A 46 -7.47 -2.48 6.02
C ALA A 46 -8.49 -1.86 7.00
N LEU A 47 -8.34 -2.09 8.31
CA LEU A 47 -9.17 -1.49 9.35
C LEU A 47 -9.11 0.04 9.31
N TYR A 48 -7.89 0.60 9.27
CA TYR A 48 -7.72 2.06 9.24
C TYR A 48 -8.07 2.68 7.89
N LEU A 49 -7.86 1.98 6.76
CA LEU A 49 -8.35 2.44 5.46
C LEU A 49 -9.89 2.48 5.41
N ALA A 50 -10.56 1.46 5.96
CA ALA A 50 -12.01 1.42 6.08
C ALA A 50 -12.55 2.52 7.00
N ALA A 51 -11.91 2.72 8.17
CA ALA A 51 -12.26 3.79 9.09
C ALA A 51 -12.08 5.18 8.48
N ALA A 52 -11.02 5.37 7.69
CA ALA A 52 -10.75 6.62 6.98
C ALA A 52 -11.68 6.87 5.78
N GLY A 53 -12.38 5.85 5.30
CA GLY A 53 -13.33 5.96 4.20
C GLY A 53 -12.71 5.86 2.82
N VAL A 54 -11.71 4.99 2.63
CA VAL A 54 -11.28 4.54 1.30
C VAL A 54 -12.44 3.82 0.64
N GLY A 55 -12.85 4.27 -0.56
CA GLY A 55 -14.13 3.88 -1.16
C GLY A 55 -14.23 2.40 -1.50
N LYS A 56 -13.14 1.79 -1.99
CA LYS A 56 -13.08 0.35 -2.25
C LYS A 56 -11.79 -0.27 -1.67
N ILE A 57 -11.93 -1.39 -0.97
CA ILE A 57 -10.82 -2.17 -0.45
C ILE A 57 -10.91 -3.60 -1.00
N ILE A 58 -9.89 -4.04 -1.73
CA ILE A 58 -9.76 -5.40 -2.24
C ILE A 58 -8.82 -6.16 -1.29
N LEU A 59 -9.37 -7.12 -0.56
CA LEU A 59 -8.63 -7.97 0.35
C LEU A 59 -8.25 -9.27 -0.35
N VAL A 60 -6.96 -9.60 -0.37
CA VAL A 60 -6.47 -10.81 -1.03
C VAL A 60 -5.76 -11.70 -0.01
N ARG A 61 -6.35 -12.84 0.34
CA ARG A 61 -5.69 -13.83 1.20
C ARG A 61 -6.37 -15.18 1.14
N GLY A 62 -5.63 -16.20 0.76
CA GLY A 62 -6.02 -17.60 0.89
C GLY A 62 -5.82 -18.15 2.30
N GLY A 63 -6.41 -19.30 2.54
CA GLY A 63 -6.25 -20.11 3.74
C GLY A 63 -7.13 -19.72 4.90
N ASP A 64 -7.37 -20.71 5.76
CA ASP A 64 -8.27 -20.62 6.89
C ASP A 64 -7.61 -20.01 8.11
N LEU A 65 -8.41 -19.39 8.98
CA LEU A 65 -7.98 -18.85 10.27
C LEU A 65 -7.54 -19.97 11.20
N ARG A 66 -6.38 -19.82 11.81
CA ARG A 66 -5.86 -20.73 12.83
C ARG A 66 -5.96 -20.09 14.22
N LEU A 67 -5.96 -20.91 15.26
CA LEU A 67 -6.01 -20.43 16.63
C LEU A 67 -4.81 -19.54 16.99
N ASP A 68 -3.62 -19.89 16.50
CA ASP A 68 -2.38 -19.13 16.69
C ASP A 68 -2.32 -17.80 15.91
N ASP A 69 -3.28 -17.53 15.04
CA ASP A 69 -3.43 -16.24 14.36
C ASP A 69 -4.09 -15.15 15.26
N LEU A 70 -4.90 -15.57 16.24
CA LEU A 70 -5.72 -14.67 17.05
C LEU A 70 -4.93 -13.73 17.97
N ASN A 71 -3.65 -13.98 18.19
CA ASN A 71 -2.78 -13.09 18.96
C ASN A 71 -2.47 -11.77 18.23
N ARG A 72 -2.79 -11.68 16.90
CA ARG A 72 -2.48 -10.52 16.07
C ARG A 72 -3.51 -10.17 14.99
N GLN A 73 -4.35 -11.10 14.57
CA GLN A 73 -5.35 -10.87 13.52
C GLN A 73 -6.65 -10.32 14.12
N ILE A 74 -6.64 -9.02 14.45
CA ILE A 74 -7.70 -8.36 15.23
C ILE A 74 -9.05 -8.20 14.51
N LEU A 75 -9.13 -8.44 13.20
CA LEU A 75 -10.39 -8.50 12.46
C LEU A 75 -11.12 -9.83 12.69
N MET A 76 -10.46 -10.81 13.28
CA MET A 76 -10.94 -12.18 13.45
C MET A 76 -11.59 -12.39 14.80
N THR A 77 -12.38 -13.47 14.91
CA THR A 77 -12.99 -13.93 16.17
C THR A 77 -12.69 -15.40 16.40
N ASN A 78 -12.70 -15.83 17.66
CA ASN A 78 -12.46 -17.22 18.02
C ASN A 78 -13.45 -18.20 17.34
N SER A 79 -14.69 -17.76 17.14
CA SER A 79 -15.73 -18.56 16.46
C SER A 79 -15.48 -18.79 14.97
N TRP A 80 -14.51 -18.06 14.37
CA TRP A 80 -14.20 -18.16 12.95
C TRP A 80 -13.01 -19.11 12.65
N VAL A 81 -12.38 -19.69 13.67
CA VAL A 81 -11.26 -20.63 13.50
C VAL A 81 -11.68 -21.81 12.60
N GLY A 82 -10.84 -22.16 11.63
CA GLY A 82 -11.11 -23.18 10.62
C GLY A 82 -11.91 -22.72 9.41
N GLN A 83 -12.15 -21.41 9.24
CA GLN A 83 -12.87 -20.85 8.10
C GLN A 83 -12.01 -19.83 7.35
N PRO A 84 -12.30 -19.55 6.06
CA PRO A 84 -11.54 -18.61 5.25
C PRO A 84 -11.55 -17.20 5.88
N ARG A 85 -10.38 -16.72 6.27
CA ARG A 85 -10.20 -15.49 7.07
C ARG A 85 -10.63 -14.21 6.35
N VAL A 86 -10.49 -14.16 5.02
CA VAL A 86 -10.77 -12.97 4.21
C VAL A 86 -12.26 -12.56 4.29
N TYR A 87 -13.17 -13.52 4.43
CA TYR A 87 -14.60 -13.22 4.54
C TYR A 87 -14.95 -12.60 5.89
N LYS A 88 -14.29 -13.05 6.98
CA LYS A 88 -14.46 -12.42 8.30
C LYS A 88 -13.87 -11.01 8.32
N ALA A 89 -12.73 -10.81 7.67
CA ALA A 89 -12.18 -9.49 7.52
C ALA A 89 -13.17 -8.54 6.81
N LYS A 90 -13.74 -8.95 5.67
CA LYS A 90 -14.77 -8.20 4.97
C LYS A 90 -15.96 -7.85 5.87
N GLU A 91 -16.52 -8.85 6.58
CA GLU A 91 -17.65 -8.64 7.49
C GLU A 91 -17.31 -7.60 8.56
N THR A 92 -16.14 -7.71 9.19
CA THR A 92 -15.70 -6.80 10.24
C THR A 92 -15.53 -5.36 9.73
N LEU A 93 -14.96 -5.18 8.52
CA LEU A 93 -14.79 -3.87 7.91
C LEU A 93 -16.13 -3.22 7.54
N LEU A 94 -17.08 -3.99 6.99
CA LEU A 94 -18.42 -3.49 6.64
C LEU A 94 -19.26 -3.18 7.89
N ASN A 95 -19.07 -3.90 8.98
CA ASN A 95 -19.70 -3.57 10.27
C ASN A 95 -19.13 -2.27 10.87
N LEU A 96 -17.85 -1.96 10.64
CA LEU A 96 -17.23 -0.69 11.02
C LEU A 96 -17.72 0.47 10.13
N ASN A 97 -17.69 0.26 8.82
CA ASN A 97 -18.04 1.28 7.85
C ASN A 97 -18.86 0.68 6.68
N PRO A 98 -20.18 0.80 6.71
CA PRO A 98 -21.06 0.28 5.66
C PRO A 98 -21.08 1.16 4.40
N GLU A 99 -20.44 2.33 4.41
CA GLU A 99 -20.43 3.28 3.29
C GLU A 99 -19.35 2.96 2.24
N ILE A 100 -18.49 1.94 2.49
CA ILE A 100 -17.41 1.53 1.59
C ILE A 100 -17.73 0.20 0.90
N GLU A 101 -17.04 -0.07 -0.20
CA GLU A 101 -17.04 -1.38 -0.83
C GLU A 101 -15.86 -2.23 -0.32
N VAL A 102 -16.11 -3.49 0.02
CA VAL A 102 -15.06 -4.45 0.36
C VAL A 102 -15.22 -5.69 -0.50
N GLU A 103 -14.21 -5.97 -1.32
CA GLU A 103 -14.08 -7.19 -2.10
C GLU A 103 -13.17 -8.18 -1.35
N ALA A 104 -13.59 -9.44 -1.24
CA ALA A 104 -12.84 -10.49 -0.57
C ALA A 104 -12.43 -11.58 -1.57
N VAL A 105 -11.15 -11.65 -1.86
CA VAL A 105 -10.53 -12.65 -2.74
C VAL A 105 -9.88 -13.73 -1.89
N SER A 106 -10.52 -14.92 -1.80
CA SER A 106 -10.05 -16.04 -0.97
C SER A 106 -8.99 -16.87 -1.69
N GLU A 107 -7.96 -16.19 -2.19
CA GLU A 107 -6.84 -16.79 -2.92
C GLU A 107 -5.52 -16.23 -2.41
N PHE A 108 -4.43 -16.97 -2.66
CA PHE A 108 -3.09 -16.42 -2.53
C PHE A 108 -2.76 -15.56 -3.75
N VAL A 109 -1.83 -14.63 -3.58
CA VAL A 109 -1.27 -13.87 -4.71
C VAL A 109 -0.47 -14.82 -5.60
N THR A 110 -0.81 -14.85 -6.89
CA THR A 110 -0.14 -15.66 -7.92
C THR A 110 0.19 -14.82 -9.15
N ALA A 111 1.00 -15.34 -10.05
CA ALA A 111 1.31 -14.66 -11.32
C ALA A 111 0.08 -14.49 -12.22
N GLU A 112 -0.92 -15.37 -12.07
CA GLU A 112 -2.15 -15.39 -12.87
C GLU A 112 -3.17 -14.35 -12.41
N ASN A 113 -3.23 -14.02 -11.10
CA ASN A 113 -4.27 -13.13 -10.55
C ASN A 113 -3.77 -11.71 -10.23
N ILE A 114 -2.48 -11.51 -10.01
CA ILE A 114 -1.97 -10.24 -9.46
C ILE A 114 -2.19 -9.04 -10.39
N ASP A 115 -2.02 -9.22 -11.71
CA ASP A 115 -2.19 -8.12 -12.66
C ASP A 115 -3.64 -7.59 -12.66
N ALA A 116 -4.63 -8.48 -12.65
CA ALA A 116 -6.04 -8.10 -12.61
C ALA A 116 -6.43 -7.40 -11.30
N LEU A 117 -5.78 -7.74 -10.18
CA LEU A 117 -5.98 -7.09 -8.89
C LEU A 117 -5.38 -5.68 -8.87
N VAL A 118 -4.14 -5.53 -9.34
CA VAL A 118 -3.41 -4.25 -9.32
C VAL A 118 -3.99 -3.24 -10.31
N GLN A 119 -4.45 -3.68 -11.49
CA GLN A 119 -5.07 -2.79 -12.48
C GLN A 119 -6.31 -2.03 -11.99
N GLN A 120 -6.99 -2.55 -10.98
CA GLN A 120 -8.19 -1.92 -10.40
C GLN A 120 -7.86 -0.93 -9.29
N ALA A 121 -6.59 -0.86 -8.84
CA ALA A 121 -6.21 -0.14 -7.64
C ALA A 121 -5.50 1.18 -7.94
N ASP A 122 -5.77 2.19 -7.14
CA ASP A 122 -5.02 3.45 -7.08
C ASP A 122 -3.78 3.31 -6.18
N ILE A 123 -3.80 2.31 -5.27
CA ILE A 123 -2.69 2.01 -4.35
C ILE A 123 -2.70 0.54 -3.94
N ALA A 124 -1.51 -0.01 -3.74
CA ALA A 124 -1.32 -1.36 -3.21
C ALA A 124 -0.61 -1.34 -1.85
N PHE A 125 -0.99 -2.26 -0.96
CA PHE A 125 -0.32 -2.49 0.31
C PHE A 125 0.26 -3.89 0.35
N ASP A 126 1.58 -3.96 0.45
CA ASP A 126 2.25 -5.23 0.66
C ASP A 126 2.22 -5.61 2.14
N CYS A 127 1.37 -6.57 2.42
CA CYS A 127 1.23 -7.19 3.73
C CYS A 127 1.34 -8.71 3.64
N ALA A 128 1.94 -9.20 2.53
CA ALA A 128 2.12 -10.61 2.28
C ALA A 128 3.12 -11.24 3.27
N PHE A 129 2.97 -12.54 3.47
CA PHE A 129 3.83 -13.27 4.41
C PHE A 129 5.21 -13.57 3.82
N ASP A 130 5.30 -13.94 2.56
CA ASP A 130 6.54 -14.36 1.93
C ASP A 130 6.99 -13.47 0.77
N PHE A 131 8.28 -13.52 0.46
CA PHE A 131 8.87 -12.72 -0.61
C PHE A 131 8.40 -13.11 -2.02
N LYS A 132 7.85 -14.31 -2.21
CA LYS A 132 7.31 -14.70 -3.52
C LYS A 132 6.07 -13.84 -3.84
N GLU A 133 5.13 -13.75 -2.91
CA GLU A 133 3.94 -12.90 -3.08
C GLU A 133 4.31 -11.41 -3.18
N ARG A 134 5.27 -10.94 -2.33
CA ARG A 134 5.79 -9.56 -2.33
C ARG A 134 6.41 -9.18 -3.68
N ASN A 135 7.25 -10.04 -4.24
CA ASN A 135 7.89 -9.81 -5.54
C ASN A 135 6.87 -9.78 -6.69
N LEU A 136 5.83 -10.63 -6.66
CA LEU A 136 4.75 -10.60 -7.64
C LEU A 136 3.99 -9.27 -7.58
N LEU A 137 3.64 -8.79 -6.37
CA LEU A 137 2.97 -7.51 -6.18
C LEU A 137 3.86 -6.36 -6.66
N ASN A 138 5.15 -6.33 -6.26
CA ASN A 138 6.10 -5.31 -6.69
C ASN A 138 6.23 -5.25 -8.22
N GLN A 139 6.36 -6.40 -8.89
CA GLN A 139 6.43 -6.47 -10.35
C GLN A 139 5.16 -5.94 -11.02
N ALA A 140 3.99 -6.31 -10.50
CA ALA A 140 2.73 -5.82 -11.02
C ALA A 140 2.56 -4.32 -10.80
N CYS A 141 2.86 -3.80 -9.60
CA CYS A 141 2.82 -2.38 -9.30
C CYS A 141 3.74 -1.56 -10.23
N VAL A 142 4.96 -2.03 -10.45
CA VAL A 142 5.89 -1.38 -11.40
C VAL A 142 5.34 -1.42 -12.82
N ARG A 143 4.82 -2.56 -13.27
CA ARG A 143 4.26 -2.74 -14.62
C ARG A 143 3.07 -1.82 -14.90
N TRP A 144 2.18 -1.70 -13.94
CA TRP A 144 0.92 -0.94 -14.09
C TRP A 144 1.02 0.50 -13.57
N GLY A 145 2.16 0.90 -13.01
CA GLY A 145 2.37 2.25 -12.51
C GLY A 145 1.59 2.56 -11.22
N VAL A 146 1.21 1.55 -10.44
CA VAL A 146 0.44 1.70 -9.20
C VAL A 146 1.38 1.90 -8.01
N PRO A 147 1.23 2.97 -7.22
CA PRO A 147 1.99 3.18 -5.99
C PRO A 147 1.81 2.02 -5.01
N MET A 148 2.88 1.67 -4.29
CA MET A 148 2.85 0.60 -3.30
C MET A 148 3.42 1.05 -1.96
N VAL A 149 2.72 0.74 -0.89
CA VAL A 149 3.26 0.81 0.47
C VAL A 149 3.82 -0.55 0.83
N GLU A 150 5.13 -0.60 1.02
CA GLU A 150 5.88 -1.81 1.38
C GLU A 150 6.18 -1.81 2.86
N ALA A 151 5.71 -2.82 3.59
CA ALA A 151 5.89 -2.94 5.03
C ALA A 151 6.15 -4.40 5.45
N ALA A 152 7.16 -4.60 6.28
CA ALA A 152 7.43 -5.92 6.86
C ALA A 152 8.03 -5.83 8.26
N MET A 153 7.84 -6.90 9.02
CA MET A 153 8.38 -7.02 10.36
C MET A 153 8.83 -8.46 10.66
N SER A 154 9.82 -8.58 11.56
CA SER A 154 10.27 -9.84 12.11
C SER A 154 10.70 -9.63 13.57
N GLY A 155 10.10 -10.36 14.51
CA GLY A 155 10.34 -10.13 15.95
C GLY A 155 9.92 -8.71 16.35
N MET A 156 10.89 -7.91 16.77
CA MET A 156 10.71 -6.50 17.15
C MET A 156 11.23 -5.52 16.09
N ASP A 157 11.84 -6.03 15.01
CA ASP A 157 12.32 -5.22 13.88
C ASP A 157 11.26 -5.05 12.81
N ALA A 158 11.21 -3.86 12.21
CA ALA A 158 10.29 -3.57 11.12
C ALA A 158 10.90 -2.57 10.14
N TYR A 159 10.34 -2.55 8.92
CA TYR A 159 10.62 -1.51 7.94
C TYR A 159 9.37 -1.08 7.18
N LEU A 160 9.44 0.14 6.64
CA LEU A 160 8.35 0.76 5.88
C LEU A 160 8.91 1.67 4.79
N THR A 161 8.34 1.63 3.61
CA THR A 161 8.65 2.58 2.53
C THR A 161 7.46 2.75 1.59
N SER A 162 7.42 3.89 0.90
CA SER A 162 6.47 4.17 -0.18
C SER A 162 7.18 4.08 -1.51
N ILE A 163 6.78 3.15 -2.36
CA ILE A 163 7.34 2.90 -3.69
C ILE A 163 6.45 3.55 -4.75
N ILE A 164 7.01 4.48 -5.50
CA ILE A 164 6.37 5.12 -6.65
C ILE A 164 7.06 4.60 -7.92
N PRO A 165 6.35 3.82 -8.75
CA PRO A 165 6.94 3.27 -9.96
C PRO A 165 7.55 4.33 -10.88
N GLY A 166 8.81 4.12 -11.26
CA GLY A 166 9.57 5.05 -12.10
C GLY A 166 10.13 6.27 -11.38
N GLU A 167 9.91 6.45 -10.09
CA GLU A 167 10.44 7.58 -9.30
C GLU A 167 11.34 7.11 -8.16
N THR A 168 11.02 5.97 -7.54
CA THR A 168 11.76 5.44 -6.40
C THR A 168 12.36 4.07 -6.69
N PRO A 169 13.35 3.61 -5.91
CA PRO A 169 13.74 2.21 -5.89
C PRO A 169 12.52 1.32 -5.61
N CYS A 170 12.40 0.22 -6.35
CA CYS A 170 11.39 -0.80 -6.09
C CYS A 170 11.87 -1.81 -5.03
N LEU A 171 11.02 -2.75 -4.64
CA LEU A 171 11.40 -3.79 -3.66
C LEU A 171 12.64 -4.58 -4.06
N SER A 172 12.79 -4.91 -5.37
CA SER A 172 13.97 -5.62 -5.88
C SER A 172 15.27 -4.80 -5.87
N CYS A 173 15.19 -3.46 -5.84
CA CYS A 173 16.35 -2.61 -5.57
C CYS A 173 16.74 -2.63 -4.09
N ILE A 174 15.74 -2.67 -3.20
CA ILE A 174 15.94 -2.67 -1.73
C ILE A 174 16.48 -4.02 -1.27
N PHE A 175 15.95 -5.10 -1.84
CA PHE A 175 16.35 -6.49 -1.55
C PHE A 175 16.72 -7.21 -2.85
N PRO A 176 17.97 -7.00 -3.40
CA PRO A 176 18.41 -7.65 -4.62
C PRO A 176 18.46 -9.17 -4.52
N GLU A 177 18.74 -9.66 -3.32
CA GLU A 177 18.66 -11.08 -2.97
C GLU A 177 17.42 -11.28 -2.09
N THR A 178 16.61 -12.29 -2.46
CA THR A 178 15.43 -12.63 -1.65
C THR A 178 15.87 -13.12 -0.27
N PRO A 179 15.51 -12.43 0.81
CA PRO A 179 15.81 -12.88 2.15
C PRO A 179 15.26 -14.28 2.40
N GLN A 180 16.06 -15.13 3.02
CA GLN A 180 15.62 -16.45 3.44
C GLN A 180 14.72 -16.30 4.67
N TRP A 181 13.42 -16.50 4.51
CA TRP A 181 12.48 -16.57 5.64
C TRP A 181 12.35 -18.01 6.10
N ASP A 182 12.58 -18.24 7.35
CA ASP A 182 12.11 -19.47 7.97
C ASP A 182 10.60 -19.35 8.20
N ARG A 183 9.83 -20.15 7.46
CA ARG A 183 8.36 -20.18 7.54
C ARG A 183 7.83 -20.47 8.95
N TRP A 184 8.66 -21.04 9.83
CA TRP A 184 8.25 -21.56 11.12
C TRP A 184 8.93 -20.86 12.30
N GLY A 185 9.84 -19.94 12.06
CA GLY A 185 10.86 -19.51 13.01
C GLY A 185 10.83 -18.09 13.54
N PHE A 186 9.94 -17.17 13.12
CA PHE A 186 9.96 -15.86 13.76
C PHE A 186 8.77 -15.66 14.70
N GLY A 187 9.10 -15.17 15.92
CA GLY A 187 8.09 -14.76 16.88
C GLY A 187 7.32 -13.53 16.39
N VAL A 188 6.02 -13.49 16.61
CA VAL A 188 5.16 -12.36 16.25
C VAL A 188 4.41 -11.86 17.49
N LEU A 189 4.60 -10.58 17.80
CA LEU A 189 3.81 -9.86 18.78
C LEU A 189 2.81 -8.95 18.06
N GLY A 190 1.51 -9.09 18.37
CA GLY A 190 0.45 -8.37 17.67
C GLY A 190 0.60 -6.85 17.71
N ALA A 191 1.08 -6.31 18.83
CA ALA A 191 1.35 -4.87 18.97
C ALA A 191 2.43 -4.37 18.01
N VAL A 192 3.43 -5.19 17.66
CA VAL A 192 4.48 -4.83 16.68
C VAL A 192 3.88 -4.70 15.29
N SER A 193 3.15 -5.74 14.83
CA SER A 193 2.47 -5.70 13.53
C SER A 193 1.43 -4.58 13.46
N GLY A 194 0.71 -4.33 14.56
CA GLY A 194 -0.29 -3.25 14.65
C GLY A 194 0.33 -1.86 14.54
N SER A 195 1.46 -1.61 15.23
CA SER A 195 2.17 -0.33 15.16
C SER A 195 2.67 -0.03 13.74
N LEU A 196 3.30 -1.02 13.09
CA LEU A 196 3.72 -0.90 11.70
C LEU A 196 2.54 -0.67 10.76
N ALA A 197 1.42 -1.39 10.97
CA ALA A 197 0.23 -1.26 10.15
C ALA A 197 -0.41 0.13 10.21
N CYS A 198 -0.44 0.77 11.39
CA CYS A 198 -0.92 2.15 11.53
C CYS A 198 -0.07 3.12 10.70
N LEU A 199 1.25 2.96 10.73
CA LEU A 199 2.17 3.76 9.92
C LEU A 199 1.97 3.48 8.42
N ALA A 200 1.81 2.23 8.02
CA ALA A 200 1.58 1.85 6.63
C ALA A 200 0.24 2.40 6.10
N ALA A 201 -0.84 2.32 6.88
CA ALA A 201 -2.12 2.92 6.52
C ALA A 201 -2.01 4.45 6.36
N LEU A 202 -1.27 5.11 7.26
CA LEU A 202 -1.02 6.56 7.18
C LEU A 202 -0.22 6.91 5.91
N GLU A 203 0.79 6.11 5.53
CA GLU A 203 1.53 6.31 4.27
C GLU A 203 0.61 6.25 3.06
N GLY A 204 -0.27 5.25 3.00
CA GLY A 204 -1.25 5.15 1.92
C GLY A 204 -2.23 6.33 1.88
N ILE A 205 -2.72 6.78 3.03
CA ILE A 205 -3.58 7.97 3.12
C ILE A 205 -2.84 9.21 2.60
N LYS A 206 -1.57 9.39 2.97
CA LYS A 206 -0.75 10.51 2.46
C LYS A 206 -0.59 10.45 0.94
N LEU A 207 -0.30 9.28 0.38
CA LEU A 207 -0.17 9.10 -1.07
C LEU A 207 -1.47 9.42 -1.81
N LEU A 208 -2.61 8.94 -1.31
CA LEU A 208 -3.91 9.14 -1.95
C LEU A 208 -4.40 10.58 -1.85
N THR A 209 -4.11 11.27 -0.74
CA THR A 209 -4.67 12.59 -0.46
C THR A 209 -3.73 13.75 -0.72
N GLY A 210 -2.41 13.51 -0.74
CA GLY A 210 -1.38 14.53 -0.75
C GLY A 210 -1.15 15.20 0.61
N LEU A 211 -1.71 14.65 1.71
CA LEU A 211 -1.51 15.16 3.06
C LEU A 211 -0.10 14.81 3.57
N GLY A 212 0.66 15.82 3.98
CA GLY A 212 1.99 15.61 4.58
C GLY A 212 3.03 15.09 3.58
N GLU A 213 4.09 14.46 4.09
CA GLU A 213 5.20 13.94 3.29
C GLU A 213 5.28 12.42 3.40
N PRO A 214 5.01 11.66 2.34
CA PRO A 214 5.18 10.20 2.35
C PRO A 214 6.66 9.80 2.35
N LEU A 215 6.96 8.57 2.75
CA LEU A 215 8.30 7.97 2.75
C LEU A 215 8.78 7.61 1.33
N THR A 216 8.56 8.49 0.37
CA THR A 216 8.93 8.31 -1.02
C THR A 216 10.45 8.33 -1.17
N GLY A 217 11.04 7.23 -1.65
CA GLY A 217 12.49 7.07 -1.77
C GLY A 217 13.24 7.04 -0.44
N GLN A 218 12.54 6.78 0.66
CA GLN A 218 13.11 6.62 2.00
C GLN A 218 12.65 5.30 2.61
N LEU A 219 13.58 4.54 3.15
CA LEU A 219 13.30 3.35 3.94
C LEU A 219 13.35 3.73 5.43
N LEU A 220 12.22 3.67 6.11
CA LEU A 220 12.14 3.75 7.56
C LEU A 220 12.43 2.38 8.15
N THR A 221 13.48 2.25 8.93
CA THR A 221 13.79 1.06 9.73
C THR A 221 13.47 1.34 11.20
N MET A 222 12.91 0.36 11.88
CA MET A 222 12.42 0.46 13.25
C MET A 222 12.92 -0.71 14.07
N ASP A 223 13.53 -0.43 15.19
CA ASP A 223 13.72 -1.37 16.32
C ASP A 223 12.69 -0.98 17.39
N LEU A 224 11.60 -1.74 17.46
CA LEU A 224 10.51 -1.49 18.42
C LEU A 224 10.83 -2.01 19.83
N GLY A 225 11.90 -2.78 20.00
CA GLY A 225 12.41 -3.16 21.30
C GLY A 225 13.03 -1.99 22.05
N THR A 226 13.69 -1.09 21.34
CA THR A 226 14.34 0.12 21.87
C THR A 226 13.64 1.42 21.47
N ALA A 227 12.55 1.34 20.69
CA ALA A 227 11.86 2.49 20.09
C ALA A 227 12.79 3.36 19.23
N THR A 228 13.74 2.75 18.52
CA THR A 228 14.66 3.45 17.62
C THR A 228 14.13 3.45 16.19
N PHE A 229 14.10 4.63 15.57
CA PHE A 229 13.62 4.85 14.21
C PHE A 229 14.72 5.52 13.39
N ALA A 230 15.02 4.98 12.21
CA ALA A 230 16.03 5.56 11.32
C ALA A 230 15.54 5.59 9.87
N LYS A 231 15.74 6.71 9.18
CA LYS A 231 15.47 6.86 7.75
C LYS A 231 16.75 6.65 6.96
N ARG A 232 16.67 5.85 5.90
CA ARG A 232 17.77 5.56 4.97
C ARG A 232 17.28 5.81 3.55
N ARG A 233 18.19 6.15 2.64
CA ARG A 233 17.89 6.25 1.20
C ARG A 233 18.38 4.96 0.54
N PRO A 234 17.49 4.08 0.08
CA PRO A 234 17.89 2.90 -0.66
C PRO A 234 18.44 3.30 -2.03
N TYR A 235 19.38 2.50 -2.53
CA TYR A 235 19.96 2.70 -3.86
C TYR A 235 18.97 2.28 -4.94
N HIS A 236 18.81 3.12 -5.95
CA HIS A 236 18.05 2.77 -7.15
C HIS A 236 18.99 2.18 -8.18
N ASP A 237 18.90 0.88 -8.41
CA ASP A 237 19.71 0.19 -9.40
C ASP A 237 19.17 0.46 -10.82
N PRO A 238 19.91 1.15 -11.69
CA PRO A 238 19.52 1.41 -13.08
C PRO A 238 19.44 0.13 -13.93
N ASN A 239 20.02 -0.98 -13.46
CA ASN A 239 19.97 -2.28 -14.11
C ASN A 239 18.99 -3.24 -13.40
N CYS A 240 18.16 -2.74 -12.47
CA CYS A 240 17.18 -3.56 -11.79
C CYS A 240 16.28 -4.30 -12.81
N PRO A 241 16.13 -5.63 -12.69
CA PRO A 241 15.33 -6.41 -13.63
C PRO A 241 13.83 -6.08 -13.59
N VAL A 242 13.37 -5.36 -12.54
CA VAL A 242 11.96 -5.00 -12.36
C VAL A 242 11.69 -3.55 -12.77
N CYS A 243 12.46 -2.58 -12.27
CA CYS A 243 12.18 -1.16 -12.51
C CYS A 243 13.20 -0.43 -13.40
N GLY A 244 14.33 -1.04 -13.77
CA GLY A 244 15.38 -0.38 -14.55
C GLY A 244 14.92 0.09 -15.92
N ASP A 245 14.17 -0.71 -16.66
CA ASP A 245 13.66 -0.35 -17.98
C ASP A 245 12.52 0.69 -17.91
N PHE A 246 11.71 0.64 -16.88
CA PHE A 246 10.64 1.61 -16.65
C PHE A 246 11.21 3.02 -16.44
N THR A 247 12.30 3.13 -15.69
CA THR A 247 13.02 4.40 -15.49
C THR A 247 13.59 4.94 -16.80
N LYS A 248 14.17 4.08 -17.64
CA LYS A 248 14.70 4.45 -18.97
C LYS A 248 13.59 4.93 -19.91
N GLN A 249 12.44 4.25 -19.93
CA GLN A 249 11.30 4.64 -20.78
C GLN A 249 10.70 5.98 -20.32
N ARG A 250 10.57 6.21 -19.02
CA ARG A 250 10.06 7.47 -18.46
C ARG A 250 11.01 8.63 -18.75
N LEU A 251 12.31 8.42 -18.58
CA LEU A 251 13.32 9.43 -18.91
C LEU A 251 13.25 9.81 -20.40
N SER A 252 13.11 8.84 -21.28
CA SER A 252 12.98 9.07 -22.72
C SER A 252 11.68 9.79 -23.10
N SER A 253 10.58 9.52 -22.40
CA SER A 253 9.29 10.20 -22.61
C SER A 253 9.29 11.62 -22.04
N TYR A 254 9.96 11.86 -20.92
CA TYR A 254 10.17 13.17 -20.34
C TYR A 254 11.02 14.06 -21.25
N ILE A 255 12.15 13.54 -21.77
CA ILE A 255 13.01 14.25 -22.73
C ILE A 255 12.21 14.63 -23.97
N ARG A 256 11.43 13.70 -24.56
CA ARG A 256 10.60 14.00 -25.74
C ARG A 256 9.52 15.06 -25.46
N ARG A 257 8.93 15.10 -24.26
CA ARG A 257 7.98 16.16 -23.88
C ARG A 257 8.68 17.53 -23.79
N GLN A 258 9.84 17.62 -23.15
CA GLN A 258 10.62 18.85 -23.06
C GLN A 258 11.05 19.35 -24.43
N GLU A 259 11.46 18.45 -25.34
CA GLU A 259 11.79 18.81 -26.73
C GLU A 259 10.58 19.31 -27.53
N ALA A 260 9.37 18.73 -27.28
CA ALA A 260 8.14 19.16 -27.91
C ALA A 260 7.68 20.53 -27.41
N GLU A 261 7.77 20.78 -26.09
CA GLU A 261 7.45 22.08 -25.47
C GLU A 261 8.43 23.17 -25.90
N GLY A 262 9.72 22.87 -25.99
CA GLY A 262 10.74 23.80 -26.50
C GLY A 262 10.49 24.20 -27.95
N ARG A 263 10.11 23.27 -28.84
CA ARG A 263 9.79 23.57 -30.25
C ARG A 263 8.52 24.41 -30.41
N SER A 264 7.53 24.25 -29.53
CA SER A 264 6.31 25.05 -29.58
C SER A 264 6.55 26.51 -29.14
N GLN A 265 7.50 26.76 -28.25
CA GLN A 265 7.90 28.11 -27.85
C GLN A 265 8.73 28.82 -28.95
N GLU A 266 9.61 28.12 -29.66
CA GLU A 266 10.38 28.69 -30.78
C GLU A 266 9.49 29.00 -32.00
N SER A 267 8.45 28.20 -32.26
CA SER A 267 7.50 28.46 -33.34
C SER A 267 6.58 29.65 -33.07
N GLY A 268 6.22 29.88 -31.79
CA GLY A 268 5.39 31.01 -31.35
C GLY A 268 6.13 32.38 -31.44
N VAL A 269 7.45 32.38 -31.34
CA VAL A 269 8.27 33.62 -31.46
C VAL A 269 8.50 34.01 -32.93
N ARG A 270 8.45 33.07 -33.87
CA ARG A 270 8.62 33.37 -35.33
C ARG A 270 7.33 33.89 -35.99
N SER A 271 6.17 33.78 -35.38
CA SER A 271 4.90 34.30 -35.95
C SER A 271 4.54 35.71 -35.49
N GLN A 272 5.41 36.37 -34.71
CA GLN A 272 5.21 37.75 -34.21
C GLN A 272 6.27 38.74 -34.74
N LYS A 273 6.97 38.42 -35.85
CA LYS A 273 7.83 39.37 -36.52
C LYS A 273 7.36 39.63 -37.96
#